data_8e27be533e5b86aa6f5fa593850e189d
#
_entry.id   8e27be533e5b86aa6f5fa593850e189d
#
_cell.length_a   1.000
_cell.length_b   1.000
_cell.length_c   1.000
_cell.angle_alpha   90.00
_cell.angle_beta   90.00
_cell.angle_gamma   90.00
#
_symmetry.space_group_name_H-M   'P 1'
#
loop_
_entity.id
_entity.type
_entity.pdbx_description
1 polymer ?
#
loop_
_entity_poly.entity_id
_entity_poly.type
_entity_poly.pdbx_seq_one_letter_code
_entity_poly.pdbx_strand_id
1 'polypeptide(L)'
;MIVKSHEADKYVASPPKGLMMALVYGPDTGLVQERAEKLLKTVTPDLTDPFNTVDLSETVLAADPARLADEAAAISMMGGRRTVRVRGAGNDLAELFESFLDDPKGDALIVIEAGDLAKTSALRKVFDGHKTAAAIQCYPDSLRDLADVVRDALRAQG
;
A
#
# COMPACT_ATOMS: atom_id res chain seq x y z
N MET A 1 11.00 -0.56 1.95
CA MET A 1 11.40 -1.33 0.74
C MET A 1 10.59 -0.87 -0.46
N ILE A 2 11.23 -0.68 -1.60
CA ILE A 2 10.52 -0.30 -2.83
C ILE A 2 10.25 -1.56 -3.66
N VAL A 3 8.98 -1.75 -4.05
CA VAL A 3 8.55 -2.81 -4.96
C VAL A 3 8.24 -2.18 -6.32
N LYS A 4 9.02 -2.53 -7.32
CA LYS A 4 8.85 -1.97 -8.67
C LYS A 4 7.59 -2.51 -9.33
N SER A 5 7.03 -1.73 -10.26
CA SER A 5 5.75 -2.04 -10.89
C SER A 5 5.70 -3.44 -11.52
N HIS A 6 6.79 -3.88 -12.16
CA HIS A 6 6.85 -5.20 -12.80
C HIS A 6 6.91 -6.37 -11.79
N GLU A 7 7.22 -6.10 -10.53
CA GLU A 7 7.24 -7.08 -9.44
C GLU A 7 5.99 -7.01 -8.57
N ALA A 8 5.19 -5.97 -8.74
CA ALA A 8 4.10 -5.65 -7.82
C ALA A 8 3.00 -6.70 -7.77
N ASP A 9 2.62 -7.27 -8.91
CA ASP A 9 1.54 -8.27 -8.94
C ASP A 9 1.91 -9.52 -8.13
N LYS A 10 3.15 -9.97 -8.26
CA LYS A 10 3.66 -11.11 -7.49
C LYS A 10 3.72 -10.76 -5.99
N TYR A 11 4.18 -9.57 -5.67
CA TYR A 11 4.32 -9.11 -4.29
C TYR A 11 2.97 -9.03 -3.57
N VAL A 12 1.96 -8.42 -4.21
CA VAL A 12 0.63 -8.26 -3.58
C VAL A 12 -0.13 -9.58 -3.49
N ALA A 13 0.18 -10.55 -4.33
CA ALA A 13 -0.43 -11.88 -4.25
C ALA A 13 0.13 -12.71 -3.08
N SER A 14 1.37 -12.45 -2.68
CA SER A 14 2.05 -13.20 -1.61
C SER A 14 2.99 -12.27 -0.83
N PRO A 15 2.44 -11.34 -0.03
CA PRO A 15 3.26 -10.40 0.72
C PRO A 15 4.01 -11.08 1.86
N PRO A 16 5.15 -10.50 2.31
CA PRO A 16 5.86 -11.02 3.47
C PRO A 16 4.98 -11.00 4.73
N LYS A 17 5.14 -11.98 5.59
CA LYS A 17 4.35 -12.10 6.84
C LYS A 17 4.54 -10.91 7.79
N GLY A 18 5.70 -10.28 7.76
CA GLY A 18 6.01 -9.14 8.61
C GLY A 18 5.53 -7.79 8.09
N LEU A 19 4.89 -7.76 6.93
CA LEU A 19 4.40 -6.51 6.35
C LEU A 19 3.28 -5.92 7.19
N MET A 20 3.47 -4.69 7.66
CA MET A 20 2.49 -3.96 8.47
C MET A 20 1.80 -2.86 7.69
N MET A 21 2.51 -2.20 6.79
CA MET A 21 2.00 -1.05 6.06
C MET A 21 2.54 -1.05 4.64
N ALA A 22 1.68 -0.81 3.67
CA ALA A 22 2.06 -0.72 2.26
C ALA A 22 1.50 0.55 1.65
N LEU A 23 2.36 1.27 0.94
CA LEU A 23 1.98 2.40 0.11
C LEU A 23 1.87 1.91 -1.33
N VAL A 24 0.68 2.03 -1.91
CA VAL A 24 0.42 1.70 -3.31
C VAL A 24 0.20 3.02 -4.05
N TYR A 25 1.08 3.34 -4.98
CA TYR A 25 1.08 4.66 -5.60
C TYR A 25 1.46 4.61 -7.07
N GLY A 26 1.02 5.61 -7.81
CA GLY A 26 1.33 5.76 -9.22
C GLY A 26 0.30 6.58 -9.96
N PRO A 27 0.56 6.89 -11.24
CA PRO A 27 -0.36 7.70 -12.06
C PRO A 27 -1.60 6.93 -12.52
N ASP A 28 -1.56 5.60 -12.51
CA ASP A 28 -2.70 4.77 -12.94
C ASP A 28 -3.58 4.42 -11.74
N THR A 29 -4.63 5.21 -11.55
CA THR A 29 -5.56 5.05 -10.42
C THR A 29 -6.21 3.67 -10.39
N GLY A 30 -6.59 3.12 -11.54
CA GLY A 30 -7.19 1.79 -11.61
C GLY A 30 -6.23 0.69 -11.16
N LEU A 31 -4.99 0.80 -11.57
CA LEU A 31 -3.95 -0.17 -11.18
C LEU A 31 -3.62 -0.06 -9.69
N VAL A 32 -3.59 1.16 -9.14
CA VAL A 32 -3.40 1.39 -7.70
C VAL A 32 -4.52 0.70 -6.92
N GLN A 33 -5.77 0.91 -7.30
CA GLN A 33 -6.92 0.28 -6.64
C GLN A 33 -6.88 -1.24 -6.74
N GLU A 34 -6.58 -1.77 -7.91
CA GLU A 34 -6.51 -3.21 -8.14
C GLU A 34 -5.44 -3.87 -7.25
N ARG A 35 -4.24 -3.31 -7.22
CA ARG A 35 -3.15 -3.84 -6.41
C ARG A 35 -3.40 -3.70 -4.92
N ALA A 36 -3.97 -2.56 -4.49
CA ALA A 36 -4.35 -2.36 -3.10
C ALA A 36 -5.39 -3.39 -2.64
N GLU A 37 -6.41 -3.64 -3.46
CA GLU A 37 -7.45 -4.62 -3.14
C GLU A 37 -6.91 -6.05 -3.08
N LYS A 38 -6.04 -6.42 -4.00
CA LYS A 38 -5.38 -7.74 -3.97
C LYS A 38 -4.61 -7.94 -2.67
N LEU A 39 -3.86 -6.91 -2.26
CA LEU A 39 -3.08 -6.96 -1.02
C LEU A 39 -3.99 -7.08 0.21
N LEU A 40 -5.05 -6.28 0.27
CA LEU A 40 -6.02 -6.34 1.36
C LEU A 40 -6.70 -7.72 1.47
N LYS A 41 -7.03 -8.32 0.34
CA LYS A 41 -7.69 -9.63 0.29
C LYS A 41 -6.80 -10.77 0.76
N THR A 42 -5.49 -10.59 0.84
CA THR A 42 -4.61 -11.61 1.44
C THR A 42 -4.85 -11.76 2.93
N VAL A 43 -5.39 -10.75 3.58
CA VAL A 43 -5.71 -10.73 5.02
C VAL A 43 -7.21 -10.86 5.24
N THR A 44 -8.01 -10.06 4.53
CA THR A 44 -9.47 -10.04 4.65
C THR A 44 -10.08 -10.32 3.28
N PRO A 45 -10.49 -11.57 2.99
CA PRO A 45 -11.02 -11.93 1.66
C PRO A 45 -12.26 -11.16 1.23
N ASP A 46 -13.13 -10.79 2.17
CA ASP A 46 -14.32 -10.00 1.91
C ASP A 46 -14.10 -8.54 2.35
N LEU A 47 -13.83 -7.66 1.39
CA LEU A 47 -13.59 -6.24 1.67
C LEU A 47 -14.86 -5.45 2.05
N THR A 48 -16.03 -6.08 2.01
CA THR A 48 -17.28 -5.48 2.49
C THR A 48 -17.57 -5.79 3.96
N ASP A 49 -16.75 -6.63 4.59
CA ASP A 49 -16.89 -7.02 5.99
C ASP A 49 -16.57 -5.85 6.92
N PRO A 50 -17.57 -5.23 7.60
CA PRO A 50 -17.32 -4.06 8.43
C PRO A 50 -16.59 -4.37 9.74
N PHE A 51 -16.49 -5.64 10.14
CA PHE A 51 -15.78 -6.05 11.34
C PHE A 51 -14.27 -6.16 11.13
N ASN A 52 -13.86 -6.50 9.92
CA ASN A 52 -12.46 -6.77 9.59
C ASN A 52 -11.83 -5.74 8.66
N THR A 53 -12.62 -4.82 8.09
CA THR A 53 -12.12 -3.77 7.21
C THR A 53 -12.60 -2.39 7.64
N VAL A 54 -11.75 -1.38 7.44
CA VAL A 54 -12.14 0.02 7.58
C VAL A 54 -11.50 0.84 6.48
N ASP A 55 -12.26 1.76 5.91
CA ASP A 55 -11.78 2.72 4.92
C ASP A 55 -11.64 4.10 5.59
N LEU A 56 -10.46 4.69 5.47
CA LEU A 56 -10.17 6.02 5.98
C LEU A 56 -9.72 6.91 4.82
N SER A 57 -10.17 8.15 4.83
CA SER A 57 -9.73 9.15 3.85
C SER A 57 -8.64 10.04 4.43
N GLU A 58 -7.90 10.73 3.56
CA GLU A 58 -6.96 11.75 4.01
C GLU A 58 -7.63 12.81 4.87
N THR A 59 -8.82 13.26 4.49
CA THR A 59 -9.58 14.26 5.24
C THR A 59 -9.87 13.80 6.68
N VAL A 60 -10.28 12.56 6.84
CA VAL A 60 -10.57 11.99 8.16
C VAL A 60 -9.31 11.94 9.02
N LEU A 61 -8.19 11.46 8.44
CA LEU A 61 -6.93 11.34 9.18
C LEU A 61 -6.29 12.70 9.47
N ALA A 62 -6.44 13.68 8.59
CA ALA A 62 -5.95 15.04 8.85
C ALA A 62 -6.70 15.69 10.00
N ALA A 63 -8.01 15.43 10.12
CA ALA A 63 -8.84 15.95 11.20
C ALA A 63 -8.65 15.19 12.51
N ASP A 64 -8.41 13.89 12.45
CA ASP A 64 -8.25 13.02 13.62
C ASP A 64 -7.12 12.00 13.38
N PRO A 65 -5.86 12.41 13.58
CA PRO A 65 -4.72 11.51 13.37
C PRO A 65 -4.71 10.26 14.26
N ALA A 66 -5.28 10.34 15.45
CA ALA A 66 -5.33 9.22 16.38
C ALA A 66 -6.16 8.05 15.84
N ARG A 67 -7.03 8.30 14.88
CA ARG A 67 -7.91 7.29 14.31
C ARG A 67 -7.16 6.15 13.61
N LEU A 68 -6.00 6.44 13.02
CA LEU A 68 -5.19 5.39 12.41
C LEU A 68 -4.77 4.33 13.43
N ALA A 69 -4.20 4.76 14.56
CA ALA A 69 -3.76 3.85 15.61
C ALA A 69 -4.96 3.15 16.28
N ASP A 70 -6.05 3.87 16.49
CA ASP A 70 -7.25 3.29 17.09
C ASP A 70 -7.85 2.18 16.24
N GLU A 71 -7.95 2.39 14.93
CA GLU A 71 -8.47 1.38 14.02
C GLU A 71 -7.51 0.20 13.85
N ALA A 72 -6.21 0.47 13.81
CA ALA A 72 -5.19 -0.57 13.71
C ALA A 72 -5.15 -1.46 14.96
N ALA A 73 -5.40 -0.88 16.14
CA ALA A 73 -5.42 -1.60 17.41
C ALA A 73 -6.75 -2.28 17.72
N ALA A 74 -7.83 -1.93 17.01
CA ALA A 74 -9.14 -2.50 17.24
C ALA A 74 -9.14 -4.00 16.98
N ILE A 75 -9.82 -4.74 17.86
CA ILE A 75 -9.92 -6.20 17.78
C ILE A 75 -11.21 -6.56 17.06
N SER A 76 -11.11 -7.46 16.07
CA SER A 76 -12.30 -7.96 15.40
C SER A 76 -13.16 -8.81 16.33
N MET A 77 -14.45 -8.52 16.38
CA MET A 77 -15.40 -9.33 17.17
C MET A 77 -15.54 -10.74 16.61
N MET A 78 -15.25 -10.92 15.34
CA MET A 78 -15.31 -12.23 14.66
C MET A 78 -13.97 -12.96 14.69
N GLY A 79 -12.95 -12.38 15.31
CA GLY A 79 -11.58 -12.89 15.27
C GLY A 79 -10.89 -12.58 13.95
N GLY A 80 -9.59 -12.86 13.91
CA GLY A 80 -8.79 -12.64 12.72
C GLY A 80 -8.13 -11.28 12.66
N ARG A 81 -7.26 -11.12 11.67
CA ARG A 81 -6.51 -9.90 11.42
C ARG A 81 -7.37 -8.90 10.64
N ARG A 82 -7.34 -7.65 11.06
CA ARG A 82 -8.08 -6.57 10.38
C ARG A 82 -7.23 -5.92 9.29
N THR A 83 -7.90 -5.23 8.38
CA THR A 83 -7.26 -4.39 7.36
C THR A 83 -7.75 -2.95 7.48
N VAL A 84 -6.84 -2.01 7.27
CA VAL A 84 -7.15 -0.58 7.21
C VAL A 84 -6.74 -0.08 5.83
N ARG A 85 -7.68 0.48 5.10
CA ARG A 85 -7.45 1.05 3.77
C ARG A 85 -7.51 2.57 3.87
N VAL A 86 -6.43 3.24 3.47
CA VAL A 86 -6.35 4.70 3.43
C VAL A 86 -6.35 5.14 1.98
N ARG A 87 -7.28 6.01 1.60
CA ARG A 87 -7.42 6.49 0.22
C ARG A 87 -7.06 7.96 0.12
N GLY A 88 -6.43 8.32 -1.00
CA GLY A 88 -6.14 9.70 -1.33
C GLY A 88 -5.03 10.32 -0.50
N ALA A 89 -4.10 9.51 -0.01
CA ALA A 89 -3.02 10.01 0.82
C ALA A 89 -2.03 10.87 0.05
N GLY A 90 -1.51 11.88 0.73
CA GLY A 90 -0.49 12.79 0.22
C GLY A 90 0.63 12.98 1.24
N ASN A 91 1.57 13.88 0.93
CA ASN A 91 2.73 14.13 1.76
C ASN A 91 2.39 14.68 3.15
N ASP A 92 1.23 15.28 3.32
CA ASP A 92 0.75 15.81 4.61
C ASP A 92 0.52 14.71 5.66
N LEU A 93 0.32 13.46 5.24
CA LEU A 93 0.18 12.33 6.15
C LEU A 93 1.49 11.59 6.42
N ALA A 94 2.60 12.01 5.84
CA ALA A 94 3.88 11.31 5.98
C ALA A 94 4.32 11.15 7.45
N GLU A 95 4.22 12.22 8.24
CA GLU A 95 4.59 12.18 9.65
C GLU A 95 3.71 11.22 10.46
N LEU A 96 2.42 11.16 10.15
CA LEU A 96 1.49 10.25 10.81
C LEU A 96 1.90 8.79 10.59
N PHE A 97 2.20 8.42 9.35
CA PHE A 97 2.60 7.06 9.02
C PHE A 97 3.97 6.71 9.59
N GLU A 98 4.92 7.65 9.57
CA GLU A 98 6.23 7.45 10.18
C GLU A 98 6.11 7.21 11.69
N SER A 99 5.33 8.03 12.38
CA SER A 99 5.07 7.87 13.82
C SER A 99 4.43 6.52 14.13
N PHE A 100 3.50 6.07 13.28
CA PHE A 100 2.88 4.76 13.45
C PHE A 100 3.90 3.63 13.30
N LEU A 101 4.77 3.71 12.29
CA LEU A 101 5.78 2.68 12.03
C LEU A 101 6.85 2.63 13.12
N ASP A 102 7.15 3.77 13.76
CA ASP A 102 8.09 3.84 14.88
C ASP A 102 7.54 3.19 16.16
N ASP A 103 6.22 3.22 16.33
CA ASP A 103 5.55 2.63 17.50
C ASP A 103 4.20 2.02 17.06
N PRO A 104 4.23 0.90 16.34
CA PRO A 104 3.01 0.33 15.78
C PRO A 104 2.06 -0.22 16.84
N LYS A 105 0.75 -0.03 16.60
CA LYS A 105 -0.32 -0.51 17.45
C LYS A 105 -1.11 -1.60 16.73
N GLY A 106 -1.35 -2.71 17.41
CA GLY A 106 -2.11 -3.81 16.85
C GLY A 106 -1.36 -4.60 15.77
N ASP A 107 -2.10 -5.43 15.05
CA ASP A 107 -1.54 -6.29 14.00
C ASP A 107 -2.22 -6.10 12.63
N ALA A 108 -3.06 -5.08 12.48
CA ALA A 108 -3.76 -4.82 11.24
C ALA A 108 -2.79 -4.55 10.08
N LEU A 109 -3.16 -5.00 8.89
CA LEU A 109 -2.47 -4.60 7.68
C LEU A 109 -3.05 -3.26 7.23
N ILE A 110 -2.19 -2.26 7.06
CA ILE A 110 -2.57 -0.93 6.59
C ILE A 110 -2.11 -0.78 5.14
N VAL A 111 -3.05 -0.52 4.24
CA VAL A 111 -2.76 -0.30 2.82
C VAL A 111 -3.18 1.12 2.46
N ILE A 112 -2.24 1.89 1.94
CA ILE A 112 -2.39 3.31 1.65
C ILE A 112 -2.35 3.51 0.15
N GLU A 113 -3.39 4.14 -0.42
CA GLU A 113 -3.46 4.48 -1.83
C GLU A 113 -3.12 5.94 -2.03
N ALA A 114 -2.22 6.21 -2.96
CA ALA A 114 -1.81 7.56 -3.33
C ALA A 114 -1.74 7.69 -4.85
N GLY A 115 -1.69 8.92 -5.32
CA GLY A 115 -1.44 9.22 -6.72
C GLY A 115 0.03 9.07 -7.07
N ASP A 116 0.46 9.75 -8.14
CA ASP A 116 1.85 9.73 -8.55
C ASP A 116 2.71 10.51 -7.53
N LEU A 117 3.81 9.91 -7.11
CA LEU A 117 4.70 10.47 -6.11
C LEU A 117 6.13 10.53 -6.66
N ALA A 118 6.75 11.70 -6.56
CA ALA A 118 8.14 11.88 -6.94
C ALA A 118 9.09 11.13 -5.98
N LYS A 119 10.30 10.87 -6.42
CA LYS A 119 11.34 10.25 -5.57
C LYS A 119 11.63 11.05 -4.32
N THR A 120 11.43 12.36 -4.36
CA THR A 120 11.64 13.28 -3.24
C THR A 120 10.43 13.40 -2.33
N SER A 121 9.32 12.71 -2.63
CA SER A 121 8.11 12.74 -1.82
C SER A 121 8.38 12.29 -0.39
N ALA A 122 7.95 13.08 0.58
CA ALA A 122 8.06 12.74 2.00
C ALA A 122 7.31 11.45 2.32
N LEU A 123 6.12 11.27 1.74
CA LEU A 123 5.33 10.06 1.93
C LEU A 123 6.08 8.82 1.43
N ARG A 124 6.66 8.89 0.25
CA ARG A 124 7.43 7.78 -0.33
C ARG A 124 8.65 7.42 0.52
N LYS A 125 9.36 8.42 1.04
CA LYS A 125 10.56 8.22 1.85
C LYS A 125 10.29 7.47 3.16
N VAL A 126 9.12 7.65 3.75
CA VAL A 126 8.74 6.94 4.98
C VAL A 126 8.82 5.43 4.77
N PHE A 127 8.35 4.95 3.63
CA PHE A 127 8.29 3.50 3.34
C PHE A 127 9.62 2.90 2.94
N ASP A 128 10.58 3.73 2.52
CA ASP A 128 11.92 3.26 2.21
C ASP A 128 12.74 2.91 3.45
N GLY A 129 12.48 3.56 4.57
CA GLY A 129 13.28 3.45 5.78
C GLY A 129 12.89 2.36 6.76
N HIS A 130 11.75 1.68 6.54
CA HIS A 130 11.22 0.72 7.51
C HIS A 130 11.13 -0.69 6.91
N LYS A 131 11.59 -1.68 7.68
CA LYS A 131 11.59 -3.09 7.26
C LYS A 131 10.19 -3.70 7.18
N THR A 132 9.24 -3.15 7.92
CA THR A 132 7.85 -3.63 7.97
C THR A 132 6.92 -2.88 7.02
N ALA A 133 7.48 -2.01 6.18
CA ALA A 133 6.73 -1.18 5.25
C ALA A 133 7.26 -1.36 3.82
N ALA A 134 6.37 -1.27 2.85
CA ALA A 134 6.72 -1.36 1.44
C ALA A 134 6.05 -0.25 0.63
N ALA A 135 6.76 0.29 -0.36
CA ALA A 135 6.22 1.21 -1.35
C ALA A 135 6.07 0.45 -2.67
N ILE A 136 4.84 0.28 -3.13
CA ILE A 136 4.50 -0.50 -4.31
C ILE A 136 4.17 0.44 -5.46
N GLN A 137 5.01 0.42 -6.50
CA GLN A 137 4.85 1.26 -7.68
C GLN A 137 3.75 0.72 -8.59
N CYS A 138 2.92 1.62 -9.11
CA CYS A 138 1.84 1.31 -10.04
C CYS A 138 1.95 2.22 -11.25
N TYR A 139 2.91 1.94 -12.12
CA TYR A 139 3.00 2.61 -13.39
C TYR A 139 2.20 1.81 -14.43
N PRO A 140 1.48 2.47 -15.34
CA PRO A 140 0.79 1.77 -16.41
C PRO A 140 1.78 0.93 -17.19
N ASP A 141 1.28 -0.04 -17.97
CA ASP A 141 2.07 -0.77 -18.97
C ASP A 141 2.63 0.29 -19.93
N SER A 142 3.54 1.05 -19.39
CA SER A 142 4.11 2.24 -19.98
C SER A 142 5.23 1.83 -20.91
N LEU A 143 5.77 2.81 -21.57
CA LEU A 143 6.97 2.69 -22.39
C LEU A 143 8.06 1.81 -21.78
N ARG A 144 8.11 1.68 -20.47
CA ARG A 144 9.13 0.87 -19.77
C ARG A 144 8.85 -0.63 -19.89
N ASP A 145 7.61 -1.06 -19.62
CA ASP A 145 7.24 -2.47 -19.80
C ASP A 145 7.23 -2.83 -21.27
N LEU A 146 6.80 -1.92 -22.12
CA LEU A 146 6.87 -2.09 -23.57
C LEU A 146 8.33 -2.20 -24.04
N ALA A 147 9.24 -1.42 -23.48
CA ALA A 147 10.66 -1.48 -23.78
C ALA A 147 11.27 -2.84 -23.36
N ASP A 148 10.86 -3.38 -22.23
CA ASP A 148 11.30 -4.68 -21.76
C ASP A 148 10.76 -5.80 -22.65
N VAL A 149 9.50 -5.72 -23.06
CA VAL A 149 8.90 -6.68 -24.00
C VAL A 149 9.62 -6.65 -25.36
N VAL A 150 9.92 -5.46 -25.88
CA VAL A 150 10.67 -5.29 -27.12
C VAL A 150 12.08 -5.85 -26.98
N ARG A 151 12.76 -5.59 -25.88
CA ARG A 151 14.10 -6.12 -25.61
C ARG A 151 14.11 -7.66 -25.60
N ASP A 152 13.14 -8.26 -24.92
CA ASP A 152 13.02 -9.71 -24.84
C ASP A 152 12.73 -10.33 -26.21
N ALA A 153 11.86 -9.69 -27.00
CA ALA A 153 11.57 -10.11 -28.37
C ALA A 153 12.81 -10.03 -29.25
N LEU A 154 13.61 -8.99 -29.14
CA LEU A 154 14.87 -8.83 -29.89
C LEU A 154 15.91 -9.86 -29.46
N ARG A 155 15.99 -10.20 -28.19
CA ARG A 155 16.87 -11.28 -27.71
C ARG A 155 16.48 -12.65 -28.25
N ALA A 156 15.18 -12.90 -28.38
CA ALA A 156 14.67 -14.16 -28.91
C ALA A 156 14.95 -14.32 -30.41
N GLN A 157 15.12 -13.21 -31.13
CA GLN A 157 15.42 -13.21 -32.57
C GLN A 157 16.92 -13.15 -32.87
N GLY A 158 17.71 -12.82 -31.90
CA GLY A 158 19.13 -12.65 -32.05
C GLY A 158 19.96 -13.63 -31.31
#